data_8c06be928b6313209ef7dc652f716b4e
#
_entry.id   8c06be928b6313209ef7dc652f716b4e
#
_cell.length_a   1.000
_cell.length_b   1.000
_cell.length_c   1.000
_cell.angle_alpha   90.00
_cell.angle_beta   90.00
_cell.angle_gamma   90.00
#
_symmetry.space_group_name_H-M   'P 1'
#
loop_
_entity.id
_entity.type
_entity.pdbx_description
1 polymer ?
#
loop_
_entity_poly.entity_id
_entity_poly.type
_entity_poly.pdbx_seq_one_letter_code
_entity_poly.pdbx_strand_id
1 'polypeptide(L)'
;GKSGRIGTIGMFEKSLSEEEIGKITKCDSHTKLGESKDGKYSYYLSVNSTADAEAIEELKQTTVDITEKKERPENGFVLSEKSDLENTMAFSTDSQNVATDLSNLQTMDIDGKEFSGKNFSDYDLTMVNVFATWCSPCVQEIPDLAEIQKEMKDKGVNIVGVVTDTVDQTGENQEALEKAKLIRERSKAEYPFLIPDKSNFNGRLSGIQAFPETFFVDKKGQIVGETYSGSHNKKAWLEIIEKELAKVKR
;
A
#
# COMPACT_ATOMS: atom_id res chain seq x y z
N GLY A 1 3.55 -11.57 -23.36
CA GLY A 1 4.28 -12.27 -22.30
C GLY A 1 3.29 -12.93 -21.37
N LYS A 2 3.56 -14.13 -20.89
CA LYS A 2 2.70 -14.79 -19.90
C LYS A 2 2.80 -14.03 -18.59
N SER A 3 1.76 -13.29 -18.19
CA SER A 3 1.66 -12.68 -16.87
C SER A 3 1.34 -13.79 -15.87
N GLY A 4 2.36 -14.32 -15.21
CA GLY A 4 2.25 -15.27 -14.13
C GLY A 4 3.09 -14.81 -12.95
N ARG A 5 2.68 -15.18 -11.73
CA ARG A 5 3.47 -14.93 -10.52
C ARG A 5 4.84 -15.61 -10.67
N ILE A 6 5.91 -14.84 -10.63
CA ILE A 6 7.28 -15.33 -10.80
C ILE A 6 7.69 -16.15 -9.57
N GLY A 7 7.44 -15.61 -8.38
CA GLY A 7 7.81 -16.26 -7.12
C GLY A 7 7.29 -15.51 -5.90
N THR A 8 7.68 -15.99 -4.73
CA THR A 8 7.37 -15.39 -3.43
C THR A 8 8.43 -15.77 -2.39
N ILE A 9 8.68 -14.89 -1.44
CA ILE A 9 9.42 -15.21 -0.22
C ILE A 9 8.39 -15.43 0.87
N GLY A 10 8.51 -16.55 1.59
CA GLY A 10 7.58 -16.92 2.65
C GLY A 10 8.28 -17.50 3.88
N MET A 11 7.63 -17.34 5.04
CA MET A 11 7.99 -17.96 6.29
C MET A 11 7.03 -19.13 6.56
N PHE A 12 7.57 -20.30 6.81
CA PHE A 12 6.81 -21.54 7.00
C PHE A 12 7.24 -22.24 8.27
N GLU A 13 6.33 -22.95 8.91
CA GLU A 13 6.69 -23.86 10.02
C GLU A 13 7.69 -24.89 9.54
N LYS A 14 8.71 -25.18 10.36
CA LYS A 14 9.80 -26.09 10.01
C LYS A 14 9.33 -27.52 9.72
N SER A 15 8.14 -27.87 10.19
CA SER A 15 7.52 -29.19 9.96
C SER A 15 6.93 -29.37 8.56
N LEU A 16 6.73 -28.27 7.80
CA LEU A 16 6.14 -28.35 6.47
C LEU A 16 7.15 -28.89 5.45
N SER A 17 6.69 -29.85 4.65
CA SER A 17 7.45 -30.35 3.49
C SER A 17 7.44 -29.37 2.33
N GLU A 18 8.39 -29.51 1.39
CA GLU A 18 8.42 -28.69 0.18
C GLU A 18 7.15 -28.87 -0.68
N GLU A 19 6.53 -30.06 -0.65
CA GLU A 19 5.26 -30.30 -1.36
C GLU A 19 4.12 -29.47 -0.75
N GLU A 20 4.05 -29.36 0.57
CA GLU A 20 3.05 -28.53 1.26
C GLU A 20 3.31 -27.04 1.01
N ILE A 21 4.57 -26.61 1.03
CA ILE A 21 4.98 -25.26 0.65
C ILE A 21 4.56 -24.96 -0.79
N GLY A 22 4.75 -25.90 -1.71
CA GLY A 22 4.31 -25.79 -3.10
C GLY A 22 2.80 -25.59 -3.25
N LYS A 23 2.00 -26.32 -2.44
CA LYS A 23 0.54 -26.15 -2.42
C LYS A 23 0.11 -24.79 -1.92
N ILE A 24 0.82 -24.22 -0.95
CA ILE A 24 0.55 -22.88 -0.40
C ILE A 24 0.98 -21.79 -1.38
N THR A 25 2.20 -21.86 -1.89
CA THR A 25 2.81 -20.81 -2.73
C THR A 25 2.36 -20.85 -4.17
N LYS A 26 1.85 -21.99 -4.64
CA LYS A 26 1.59 -22.29 -6.06
C LYS A 26 2.83 -22.20 -6.94
N CYS A 27 4.00 -22.48 -6.35
CA CYS A 27 5.29 -22.55 -7.01
C CYS A 27 5.80 -23.99 -6.99
N ASP A 28 6.69 -24.31 -7.92
CA ASP A 28 7.22 -25.67 -8.13
C ASP A 28 8.70 -25.82 -7.75
N SER A 29 9.36 -24.74 -7.38
CA SER A 29 10.77 -24.75 -6.94
C SER A 29 10.92 -23.92 -5.68
N HIS A 30 11.62 -24.48 -4.68
CA HIS A 30 11.77 -23.89 -3.34
C HIS A 30 13.24 -23.86 -2.94
N THR A 31 13.76 -22.69 -2.61
CA THR A 31 15.12 -22.49 -2.11
C THR A 31 15.04 -21.99 -0.68
N LYS A 32 15.62 -22.72 0.26
CA LYS A 32 15.67 -22.31 1.65
C LYS A 32 16.67 -21.17 1.82
N LEU A 33 16.21 -20.05 2.37
CA LEU A 33 16.99 -18.84 2.60
C LEU A 33 17.59 -18.81 4.03
N GLY A 34 16.95 -19.47 4.98
CA GLY A 34 17.41 -19.50 6.36
C GLY A 34 16.38 -20.05 7.34
N GLU A 35 16.70 -19.98 8.62
CA GLU A 35 15.81 -20.40 9.72
C GLU A 35 15.68 -19.27 10.73
N SER A 36 14.54 -19.24 11.45
CA SER A 36 14.38 -18.36 12.61
C SER A 36 15.31 -18.80 13.74
N LYS A 37 15.78 -17.86 14.57
CA LYS A 37 16.68 -18.16 15.70
C LYS A 37 16.05 -19.08 16.74
N ASP A 38 14.71 -19.10 16.86
CA ASP A 38 13.99 -20.00 17.76
C ASP A 38 13.78 -21.41 17.15
N GLY A 39 14.23 -21.60 15.90
CA GLY A 39 14.19 -22.88 15.19
C GLY A 39 12.80 -23.36 14.79
N LYS A 40 11.77 -22.55 14.93
CA LYS A 40 10.38 -22.94 14.62
C LYS A 40 10.00 -22.76 13.17
N TYR A 41 10.64 -21.81 12.48
CA TYR A 41 10.30 -21.41 11.12
C TYR A 41 11.50 -21.53 10.20
N SER A 42 11.21 -21.79 8.92
CA SER A 42 12.16 -21.71 7.82
C SER A 42 11.66 -20.70 6.79
N TYR A 43 12.57 -19.98 6.17
CA TYR A 43 12.30 -19.00 5.12
C TYR A 43 12.65 -19.60 3.78
N TYR A 44 11.76 -19.48 2.82
CA TYR A 44 11.94 -20.00 1.46
C TYR A 44 11.68 -18.93 0.42
N LEU A 45 12.54 -18.92 -0.60
CA LEU A 45 12.24 -18.35 -1.89
C LEU A 45 11.57 -19.44 -2.74
N SER A 46 10.35 -19.24 -3.13
CA SER A 46 9.58 -20.15 -3.98
C SER A 46 9.34 -19.50 -5.33
N VAL A 47 9.71 -20.16 -6.42
CA VAL A 47 9.57 -19.66 -7.78
C VAL A 47 8.81 -20.64 -8.67
N ASN A 48 8.21 -20.11 -9.71
CA ASN A 48 7.58 -20.93 -10.76
C ASN A 48 8.61 -21.13 -11.87
N SER A 49 9.08 -22.37 -12.06
CA SER A 49 10.10 -22.72 -13.05
C SER A 49 9.69 -22.42 -14.50
N THR A 50 8.41 -22.20 -14.77
CA THR A 50 7.89 -21.80 -16.08
C THR A 50 7.83 -20.30 -16.30
N ALA A 51 8.19 -19.49 -15.30
CA ALA A 51 8.27 -18.05 -15.40
C ALA A 51 9.52 -17.60 -16.20
N ASP A 52 9.65 -16.29 -16.40
CA ASP A 52 10.79 -15.72 -17.12
C ASP A 52 12.12 -16.02 -16.41
N ALA A 53 13.08 -16.58 -17.15
CA ALA A 53 14.34 -17.06 -16.58
C ALA A 53 15.22 -15.92 -16.03
N GLU A 54 15.21 -14.74 -16.66
CA GLU A 54 15.98 -13.58 -16.24
C GLU A 54 15.42 -13.05 -14.91
N ALA A 55 14.11 -12.95 -14.79
CA ALA A 55 13.43 -12.55 -13.57
C ALA A 55 13.61 -13.56 -12.43
N ILE A 56 13.70 -14.87 -12.72
CA ILE A 56 14.01 -15.89 -11.72
C ILE A 56 15.43 -15.73 -11.19
N GLU A 57 16.41 -15.48 -12.07
CA GLU A 57 17.81 -15.26 -11.66
C GLU A 57 17.95 -13.98 -10.81
N GLU A 58 17.23 -12.92 -11.16
CA GLU A 58 17.21 -11.68 -10.37
C GLU A 58 16.64 -11.92 -8.97
N LEU A 59 15.55 -12.69 -8.85
CA LEU A 59 14.99 -13.09 -7.56
C LEU A 59 15.93 -13.96 -6.73
N LYS A 60 16.68 -14.87 -7.35
CA LYS A 60 17.66 -15.72 -6.65
C LYS A 60 18.85 -14.95 -6.07
N GLN A 61 19.15 -13.78 -6.61
CA GLN A 61 20.21 -12.89 -6.09
C GLN A 61 19.71 -12.06 -4.88
N THR A 62 18.44 -12.13 -4.55
CA THR A 62 17.86 -11.39 -3.41
C THR A 62 18.39 -11.98 -2.10
N THR A 63 19.05 -11.17 -1.30
CA THR A 63 19.44 -11.51 0.07
C THR A 63 18.33 -11.14 1.05
N VAL A 64 18.10 -12.00 2.04
CA VAL A 64 17.09 -11.76 3.08
C VAL A 64 17.79 -11.74 4.43
N ASP A 65 17.75 -10.59 5.10
CA ASP A 65 18.20 -10.46 6.48
C ASP A 65 17.07 -10.82 7.45
N ILE A 66 17.30 -11.84 8.27
CA ILE A 66 16.35 -12.33 9.24
C ILE A 66 16.66 -11.67 10.59
N THR A 67 15.88 -10.66 10.96
CA THR A 67 16.02 -9.96 12.24
C THR A 67 15.01 -10.44 13.27
N GLU A 68 15.41 -10.49 14.54
CA GLU A 68 14.50 -10.83 15.63
C GLU A 68 13.50 -9.71 15.93
N LYS A 69 12.29 -10.09 16.35
CA LYS A 69 11.19 -9.16 16.61
C LYS A 69 11.53 -8.08 17.64
N LYS A 70 12.38 -8.38 18.63
CA LYS A 70 12.82 -7.43 19.66
C LYS A 70 13.87 -6.40 19.18
N GLU A 71 14.46 -6.62 18.02
CA GLU A 71 15.41 -5.71 17.37
C GLU A 71 14.69 -4.76 16.40
N ARG A 72 13.38 -4.94 16.22
CA ARG A 72 12.57 -4.05 15.40
C ARG A 72 12.11 -2.87 16.24
N PRO A 73 12.30 -1.62 15.76
CA PRO A 73 11.59 -0.47 16.35
C PRO A 73 10.08 -0.72 16.31
N GLU A 74 9.33 -0.08 17.20
CA GLU A 74 7.87 -0.27 17.31
C GLU A 74 7.10 -0.04 16.00
N ASN A 75 7.70 0.73 15.06
CA ASN A 75 7.17 0.99 13.73
C ASN A 75 7.49 -0.11 12.68
N GLY A 76 8.18 -1.18 13.09
CA GLY A 76 8.49 -2.32 12.19
C GLY A 76 9.64 -2.10 11.20
N PHE A 77 10.33 -0.95 11.22
CA PHE A 77 11.51 -0.69 10.39
C PHE A 77 12.79 -0.96 11.16
N VAL A 78 13.68 -1.76 10.58
CA VAL A 78 15.09 -1.80 10.98
C VAL A 78 15.82 -0.82 10.06
N LEU A 79 16.36 0.24 10.64
CA LEU A 79 17.31 1.09 9.93
C LEU A 79 18.60 0.29 9.80
N SER A 80 18.95 -0.14 8.58
CA SER A 80 20.31 -0.61 8.29
C SER A 80 21.29 0.49 8.63
N GLU A 81 22.44 0.12 9.21
CA GLU A 81 23.49 1.09 9.49
C GLU A 81 23.94 1.77 8.19
N LYS A 82 24.26 3.05 8.29
CA LYS A 82 24.53 3.96 7.16
C LYS A 82 25.60 3.46 6.18
N SER A 83 26.43 2.49 6.58
CA SER A 83 27.52 1.91 5.80
C SER A 83 27.08 0.92 4.72
N ASP A 84 25.90 0.28 4.86
CA ASP A 84 25.44 -0.74 3.91
C ASP A 84 24.59 -0.17 2.78
N LEU A 85 24.13 1.07 2.94
CA LEU A 85 23.31 1.81 1.96
C LEU A 85 24.14 2.50 0.86
N GLU A 86 25.44 2.66 1.03
CA GLU A 86 26.27 3.36 0.04
C GLU A 86 26.66 2.49 -1.18
N ASN A 87 26.45 1.17 -1.12
CA ASN A 87 26.84 0.22 -2.18
C ASN A 87 25.71 -0.46 -2.95
N THR A 88 24.45 -0.24 -2.58
CA THR A 88 23.32 -0.78 -3.32
C THR A 88 22.35 0.32 -3.72
N MET A 89 22.47 0.71 -4.98
CA MET A 89 21.60 1.65 -5.68
C MET A 89 21.35 2.97 -4.92
N ALA A 90 21.72 4.06 -5.55
CA ALA A 90 21.24 5.40 -5.25
C ALA A 90 19.70 5.44 -5.35
N PHE A 91 19.01 4.83 -4.42
CA PHE A 91 17.74 5.31 -3.98
C PHE A 91 18.06 6.60 -3.25
N SER A 92 17.77 7.70 -3.90
CA SER A 92 17.82 9.02 -3.31
C SER A 92 17.12 8.95 -1.95
N THR A 93 17.89 8.82 -0.88
CA THR A 93 17.45 9.16 0.46
C THR A 93 17.34 10.69 0.52
N ASP A 94 16.51 11.23 -0.34
CA ASP A 94 15.91 12.52 -0.11
C ASP A 94 14.72 12.32 0.82
N SER A 95 15.02 11.84 2.04
CA SER A 95 14.08 11.76 3.17
C SER A 95 13.58 13.14 3.61
N GLN A 96 13.83 14.16 2.81
CA GLN A 96 13.43 15.54 3.08
C GLN A 96 12.34 16.05 2.13
N ASN A 97 11.83 15.21 1.20
CA ASN A 97 10.78 15.65 0.30
C ASN A 97 9.66 14.62 0.11
N VAL A 98 9.20 14.00 1.19
CA VAL A 98 7.84 13.44 1.15
C VAL A 98 6.92 14.62 0.95
N ALA A 99 6.26 14.67 -0.22
CA ALA A 99 5.35 15.76 -0.51
C ALA A 99 4.37 15.92 0.65
N THR A 100 4.40 17.08 1.25
CA THR A 100 3.47 17.48 2.31
C THR A 100 2.35 18.34 1.77
N ASP A 101 2.40 18.72 0.49
CA ASP A 101 1.50 19.66 -0.16
C ASP A 101 0.86 19.05 -1.42
N LEU A 102 -0.45 18.88 -1.36
CA LEU A 102 -1.32 18.44 -2.46
C LEU A 102 -2.23 19.56 -2.96
N SER A 103 -2.00 20.82 -2.58
CA SER A 103 -2.83 21.97 -3.01
C SER A 103 -2.89 22.15 -4.52
N ASN A 104 -1.83 21.74 -5.22
CA ASN A 104 -1.73 21.78 -6.69
C ASN A 104 -2.02 20.43 -7.37
N LEU A 105 -2.53 19.45 -6.62
CA LEU A 105 -2.90 18.15 -7.21
C LEU A 105 -3.91 18.35 -8.34
N GLN A 106 -3.70 17.62 -9.42
CA GLN A 106 -4.65 17.49 -10.53
C GLN A 106 -4.67 16.03 -10.98
N THR A 107 -5.79 15.39 -10.84
CA THR A 107 -6.00 14.01 -11.25
C THR A 107 -7.45 13.79 -11.68
N MET A 108 -7.81 12.55 -11.98
CA MET A 108 -9.16 12.12 -12.29
C MET A 108 -9.58 10.99 -11.35
N ASP A 109 -10.86 10.83 -11.20
CA ASP A 109 -11.40 9.61 -10.62
C ASP A 109 -11.57 8.51 -11.70
N ILE A 110 -11.90 7.31 -11.27
CA ILE A 110 -12.09 6.15 -12.17
C ILE A 110 -13.25 6.30 -13.16
N ASP A 111 -14.08 7.33 -13.04
CA ASP A 111 -15.15 7.67 -14.01
C ASP A 111 -14.72 8.80 -14.95
N GLY A 112 -13.48 9.28 -14.84
CA GLY A 112 -12.95 10.38 -15.66
C GLY A 112 -13.39 11.76 -15.17
N LYS A 113 -13.92 11.91 -13.97
CA LYS A 113 -14.23 13.19 -13.36
C LYS A 113 -12.98 13.81 -12.78
N GLU A 114 -12.77 15.10 -13.08
CA GLU A 114 -11.64 15.85 -12.55
C GLU A 114 -11.68 15.96 -11.01
N PHE A 115 -10.52 15.74 -10.38
CA PHE A 115 -10.27 16.00 -8.97
C PHE A 115 -8.99 16.85 -8.84
N SER A 116 -9.07 17.87 -8.02
CA SER A 116 -7.94 18.78 -7.82
C SER A 116 -7.74 19.11 -6.34
N GLY A 117 -6.60 19.70 -6.00
CA GLY A 117 -6.32 20.18 -4.65
C GLY A 117 -7.39 21.11 -4.07
N LYS A 118 -8.16 21.80 -4.93
CA LYS A 118 -9.30 22.62 -4.49
C LYS A 118 -10.43 21.82 -3.85
N ASN A 119 -10.59 20.54 -4.19
CA ASN A 119 -11.63 19.70 -3.61
C ASN A 119 -11.39 19.40 -2.12
N PHE A 120 -10.16 19.58 -1.62
CA PHE A 120 -9.89 19.49 -0.19
C PHE A 120 -10.50 20.65 0.61
N SER A 121 -10.70 21.83 0.00
CA SER A 121 -11.20 23.02 0.69
C SER A 121 -12.63 22.90 1.22
N ASP A 122 -13.40 21.94 0.70
CA ASP A 122 -14.80 21.72 1.07
C ASP A 122 -14.94 21.02 2.43
N TYR A 123 -13.85 20.49 2.97
CA TYR A 123 -13.83 19.71 4.21
C TYR A 123 -12.69 20.14 5.13
N ASP A 124 -12.89 20.00 6.44
CA ASP A 124 -11.82 20.30 7.42
C ASP A 124 -10.69 19.27 7.33
N LEU A 125 -11.04 18.01 7.02
CA LEU A 125 -10.11 16.90 6.92
C LEU A 125 -10.54 15.93 5.82
N THR A 126 -9.62 15.51 4.95
CA THR A 126 -9.83 14.44 3.99
C THR A 126 -8.93 13.27 4.32
N MET A 127 -9.52 12.10 4.53
CA MET A 127 -8.83 10.81 4.64
C MET A 127 -8.52 10.30 3.24
N VAL A 128 -7.26 10.06 2.94
CA VAL A 128 -6.80 9.49 1.67
C VAL A 128 -6.36 8.05 1.91
N ASN A 129 -7.18 7.10 1.46
CA ASN A 129 -6.94 5.66 1.59
C ASN A 129 -6.33 5.13 0.28
N VAL A 130 -5.09 4.68 0.34
CA VAL A 130 -4.33 4.21 -0.83
C VAL A 130 -4.34 2.69 -0.87
N PHE A 131 -4.77 2.14 -1.99
CA PHE A 131 -4.93 0.70 -2.16
C PHE A 131 -4.69 0.22 -3.59
N ALA A 132 -4.67 -1.09 -3.79
CA ALA A 132 -4.68 -1.72 -5.10
C ALA A 132 -5.86 -2.71 -5.21
N THR A 133 -6.37 -2.92 -6.41
CA THR A 133 -7.55 -3.79 -6.66
C THR A 133 -7.34 -5.26 -6.29
N TRP A 134 -6.10 -5.70 -6.25
CA TRP A 134 -5.71 -7.06 -5.86
C TRP A 134 -5.48 -7.23 -4.35
N CYS A 135 -5.50 -6.14 -3.59
CA CYS A 135 -5.24 -6.15 -2.14
C CYS A 135 -6.52 -6.53 -1.37
N SER A 136 -6.62 -7.79 -0.98
CA SER A 136 -7.80 -8.33 -0.29
C SER A 136 -8.16 -7.58 1.01
N PRO A 137 -7.22 -7.31 1.96
CA PRO A 137 -7.55 -6.55 3.17
C PRO A 137 -8.00 -5.12 2.87
N CYS A 138 -7.47 -4.50 1.80
CA CYS A 138 -7.93 -3.18 1.36
C CYS A 138 -9.40 -3.20 0.94
N VAL A 139 -9.75 -4.16 0.07
CA VAL A 139 -11.12 -4.28 -0.45
C VAL A 139 -12.12 -4.58 0.68
N GLN A 140 -11.69 -5.33 1.70
CA GLN A 140 -12.54 -5.69 2.84
C GLN A 140 -12.88 -4.49 3.74
N GLU A 141 -12.03 -3.48 3.84
CA GLU A 141 -12.32 -2.30 4.69
C GLU A 141 -13.15 -1.22 3.97
N ILE A 142 -13.23 -1.23 2.63
CA ILE A 142 -13.95 -0.20 1.86
C ILE A 142 -15.42 -0.05 2.28
N PRO A 143 -16.21 -1.11 2.56
CA PRO A 143 -17.56 -0.96 3.06
C PRO A 143 -17.65 -0.18 4.38
N ASP A 144 -16.72 -0.42 5.31
CA ASP A 144 -16.62 0.34 6.57
C ASP A 144 -16.32 1.82 6.29
N LEU A 145 -15.40 2.11 5.37
CA LEU A 145 -15.09 3.47 4.95
C LEU A 145 -16.28 4.16 4.29
N ALA A 146 -17.09 3.43 3.52
CA ALA A 146 -18.30 3.96 2.91
C ALA A 146 -19.35 4.38 3.95
N GLU A 147 -19.48 3.62 5.02
CA GLU A 147 -20.35 3.98 6.15
C GLU A 147 -19.80 5.18 6.92
N ILE A 148 -18.49 5.21 7.20
CA ILE A 148 -17.81 6.33 7.87
C ILE A 148 -17.97 7.62 7.07
N GLN A 149 -17.82 7.58 5.74
CA GLN A 149 -18.04 8.73 4.88
C GLN A 149 -19.43 9.36 5.12
N LYS A 150 -20.49 8.55 5.20
CA LYS A 150 -21.85 9.02 5.45
C LYS A 150 -22.00 9.64 6.84
N GLU A 151 -21.39 9.03 7.86
CA GLU A 151 -21.49 9.48 9.25
C GLU A 151 -20.68 10.77 9.53
N MET A 152 -19.55 10.95 8.83
CA MET A 152 -18.58 11.99 9.14
C MET A 152 -18.62 13.18 8.18
N LYS A 153 -19.32 13.06 7.05
CA LYS A 153 -19.41 14.12 6.03
C LYS A 153 -19.93 15.45 6.61
N ASP A 154 -21.01 15.40 7.37
CA ASP A 154 -21.59 16.58 7.99
C ASP A 154 -20.75 17.13 9.15
N LYS A 155 -19.75 16.38 9.61
CA LYS A 155 -18.76 16.80 10.61
C LYS A 155 -17.52 17.42 9.99
N GLY A 156 -17.50 17.60 8.65
CA GLY A 156 -16.39 18.20 7.91
C GLY A 156 -15.30 17.21 7.53
N VAL A 157 -15.60 15.90 7.49
CA VAL A 157 -14.64 14.86 7.05
C VAL A 157 -15.05 14.30 5.70
N ASN A 158 -14.08 14.21 4.79
CA ASN A 158 -14.19 13.54 3.51
C ASN A 158 -13.32 12.28 3.45
N ILE A 159 -13.66 11.35 2.57
CA ILE A 159 -12.82 10.20 2.23
C ILE A 159 -12.60 10.20 0.72
N VAL A 160 -11.38 9.86 0.30
CA VAL A 160 -11.05 9.53 -1.08
C VAL A 160 -10.23 8.25 -1.11
N GLY A 161 -10.47 7.39 -2.09
CA GLY A 161 -9.62 6.25 -2.37
C GLY A 161 -8.58 6.63 -3.45
N VAL A 162 -7.37 6.07 -3.40
CA VAL A 162 -6.40 6.14 -4.49
C VAL A 162 -6.07 4.74 -4.93
N VAL A 163 -6.34 4.42 -6.19
CA VAL A 163 -6.21 3.05 -6.73
C VAL A 163 -4.92 2.96 -7.54
N THR A 164 -3.86 2.45 -6.92
CA THR A 164 -2.50 2.55 -7.45
C THR A 164 -2.24 1.72 -8.70
N ASP A 165 -2.92 0.59 -8.88
CA ASP A 165 -2.74 -0.32 -10.00
C ASP A 165 -3.58 0.05 -11.25
N THR A 166 -4.30 1.17 -11.21
CA THR A 166 -5.01 1.72 -12.38
C THR A 166 -4.09 2.38 -13.40
N VAL A 167 -2.83 2.60 -13.03
CA VAL A 167 -1.77 3.11 -13.90
C VAL A 167 -0.55 2.21 -13.80
N ASP A 168 0.06 1.88 -14.92
CA ASP A 168 1.30 1.14 -15.01
C ASP A 168 2.31 1.85 -15.93
N GLN A 169 3.43 1.20 -16.25
CA GLN A 169 4.47 1.76 -17.12
C GLN A 169 4.00 2.03 -18.56
N THR A 170 2.91 1.39 -18.99
CA THR A 170 2.34 1.52 -20.33
C THR A 170 1.21 2.56 -20.41
N GLY A 171 0.75 3.06 -19.26
CA GLY A 171 -0.34 4.01 -19.12
C GLY A 171 -1.48 3.50 -18.25
N GLU A 172 -2.72 3.76 -18.64
CA GLU A 172 -3.90 3.29 -17.91
C GLU A 172 -4.08 1.78 -18.01
N ASN A 173 -4.28 1.14 -16.86
CA ASN A 173 -4.60 -0.29 -16.75
C ASN A 173 -6.12 -0.48 -16.74
N GLN A 174 -6.70 -0.79 -17.90
CA GLN A 174 -8.15 -0.93 -18.06
C GLN A 174 -8.75 -2.07 -17.22
N GLU A 175 -8.01 -3.17 -17.02
CA GLU A 175 -8.47 -4.28 -16.18
C GLU A 175 -8.62 -3.83 -14.71
N ALA A 176 -7.65 -3.08 -14.19
CA ALA A 176 -7.70 -2.55 -12.84
C ALA A 176 -8.79 -1.47 -12.69
N LEU A 177 -9.00 -0.63 -13.72
CA LEU A 177 -10.09 0.35 -13.73
C LEU A 177 -11.46 -0.32 -13.63
N GLU A 178 -11.71 -1.35 -14.40
CA GLU A 178 -12.99 -2.10 -14.32
C GLU A 178 -13.16 -2.81 -12.96
N LYS A 179 -12.08 -3.37 -12.41
CA LYS A 179 -12.11 -3.93 -11.06
C LYS A 179 -12.40 -2.87 -10.00
N ALA A 180 -11.79 -1.69 -10.11
CA ALA A 180 -12.01 -0.59 -9.17
C ALA A 180 -13.47 -0.10 -9.21
N LYS A 181 -14.07 0.01 -10.39
CA LYS A 181 -15.51 0.33 -10.55
C LYS A 181 -16.39 -0.71 -9.88
N LEU A 182 -16.10 -2.01 -10.09
CA LEU A 182 -16.84 -3.10 -9.49
C LEU A 182 -16.70 -3.12 -7.94
N ILE A 183 -15.50 -2.87 -7.43
CA ILE A 183 -15.24 -2.75 -5.98
C ILE A 183 -16.08 -1.61 -5.41
N ARG A 184 -16.06 -0.42 -6.02
CA ARG A 184 -16.81 0.74 -5.57
C ARG A 184 -18.33 0.48 -5.55
N GLU A 185 -18.85 -0.13 -6.62
CA GLU A 185 -20.27 -0.49 -6.72
C GLU A 185 -20.68 -1.48 -5.61
N ARG A 186 -19.94 -2.58 -5.45
CA ARG A 186 -20.25 -3.63 -4.48
C ARG A 186 -20.11 -3.18 -3.03
N SER A 187 -19.16 -2.32 -2.74
CA SER A 187 -18.96 -1.73 -1.41
C SER A 187 -19.90 -0.58 -1.11
N LYS A 188 -20.68 -0.11 -2.11
CA LYS A 188 -21.55 1.08 -2.01
C LYS A 188 -20.79 2.34 -1.60
N ALA A 189 -19.52 2.43 -1.99
CA ALA A 189 -18.70 3.61 -1.72
C ALA A 189 -19.14 4.75 -2.65
N GLU A 190 -19.59 5.86 -2.04
CA GLU A 190 -20.04 7.06 -2.75
C GLU A 190 -18.92 8.10 -2.88
N TYR A 191 -17.77 7.87 -2.24
CA TYR A 191 -16.60 8.73 -2.37
C TYR A 191 -15.78 8.40 -3.61
N PRO A 192 -15.00 9.37 -4.16
CA PRO A 192 -14.25 9.15 -5.38
C PRO A 192 -13.08 8.18 -5.18
N PHE A 193 -12.85 7.32 -6.17
CA PHE A 193 -11.65 6.52 -6.33
C PHE A 193 -10.77 7.23 -7.36
N LEU A 194 -9.63 7.76 -6.92
CA LEU A 194 -8.72 8.57 -7.74
C LEU A 194 -7.70 7.68 -8.43
N ILE A 195 -7.27 8.13 -9.61
CA ILE A 195 -6.18 7.54 -10.37
C ILE A 195 -4.88 8.28 -10.01
N PRO A 196 -3.73 7.59 -9.82
CA PRO A 196 -2.44 8.27 -9.66
C PRO A 196 -2.15 9.21 -10.84
N ASP A 197 -1.80 10.46 -10.56
CA ASP A 197 -1.34 11.40 -11.57
C ASP A 197 0.14 11.16 -11.93
N LYS A 198 0.65 11.82 -12.95
CA LYS A 198 2.04 11.67 -13.40
C LYS A 198 3.07 12.03 -12.33
N SER A 199 2.71 12.86 -11.38
CA SER A 199 3.57 13.23 -10.26
C SER A 199 3.52 12.25 -9.08
N ASN A 200 2.67 11.22 -9.13
CA ASN A 200 2.40 10.32 -8.02
C ASN A 200 2.01 11.10 -6.74
N PHE A 201 1.04 12.02 -6.89
CA PHE A 201 0.61 12.91 -5.81
C PHE A 201 1.79 13.70 -5.23
N ASN A 202 2.52 14.38 -6.12
CA ASN A 202 3.76 15.11 -5.79
C ASN A 202 4.82 14.21 -5.13
N GLY A 203 4.90 12.94 -5.52
CA GLY A 203 5.82 11.95 -4.96
C GLY A 203 5.31 11.25 -3.70
N ARG A 204 4.14 11.63 -3.14
CA ARG A 204 3.62 11.01 -1.91
C ARG A 204 3.35 9.51 -2.05
N LEU A 205 2.98 9.05 -3.24
CA LEU A 205 2.70 7.63 -3.49
C LEU A 205 3.97 6.79 -3.70
N SER A 206 5.10 7.41 -4.03
CA SER A 206 6.34 6.71 -4.40
C SER A 206 7.00 5.98 -3.23
N GLY A 207 6.68 6.31 -1.98
CA GLY A 207 7.26 5.68 -0.78
C GLY A 207 6.41 4.59 -0.15
N ILE A 208 5.27 4.23 -0.74
CA ILE A 208 4.33 3.26 -0.16
C ILE A 208 4.86 1.84 -0.38
N GLN A 209 5.12 1.13 0.70
CA GLN A 209 5.66 -0.23 0.68
C GLN A 209 4.62 -1.31 0.99
N ALA A 210 3.48 -0.94 1.57
CA ALA A 210 2.43 -1.87 1.95
C ALA A 210 1.03 -1.24 1.79
N PHE A 211 0.05 -2.04 1.42
CA PHE A 211 -1.35 -1.62 1.29
C PHE A 211 -2.25 -2.32 2.32
N PRO A 212 -3.32 -1.62 2.75
CA PRO A 212 -3.63 -0.22 2.50
C PRO A 212 -2.69 0.71 3.28
N GLU A 213 -2.47 1.90 2.76
CA GLU A 213 -1.85 3.00 3.50
C GLU A 213 -2.79 4.21 3.50
N THR A 214 -2.94 4.84 4.65
CA THR A 214 -3.86 5.97 4.81
C THR A 214 -3.14 7.16 5.41
N PHE A 215 -3.35 8.33 4.82
CA PHE A 215 -2.90 9.62 5.34
C PHE A 215 -4.02 10.64 5.27
N PHE A 216 -3.81 11.79 5.90
CA PHE A 216 -4.81 12.84 6.02
C PHE A 216 -4.36 14.14 5.37
N VAL A 217 -5.32 14.88 4.81
CA VAL A 217 -5.10 16.16 4.14
C VAL A 217 -6.07 17.19 4.71
N ASP A 218 -5.57 18.36 5.06
CA ASP A 218 -6.38 19.48 5.52
C ASP A 218 -7.05 20.25 4.37
N LYS A 219 -7.89 21.21 4.69
CA LYS A 219 -8.59 22.06 3.70
C LYS A 219 -7.68 22.93 2.84
N LYS A 220 -6.39 23.05 3.19
CA LYS A 220 -5.39 23.78 2.39
C LYS A 220 -4.64 22.86 1.43
N GLY A 221 -4.94 21.55 1.43
CA GLY A 221 -4.21 20.56 0.66
C GLY A 221 -2.90 20.10 1.31
N GLN A 222 -2.67 20.45 2.60
CA GLN A 222 -1.48 20.01 3.32
C GLN A 222 -1.70 18.63 3.92
N ILE A 223 -0.71 17.74 3.80
CA ILE A 223 -0.73 16.46 4.51
C ILE A 223 -0.50 16.72 5.99
N VAL A 224 -1.38 16.22 6.83
CA VAL A 224 -1.41 16.48 8.28
C VAL A 224 -1.53 15.18 9.06
N GLY A 225 -1.12 15.23 10.32
CA GLY A 225 -1.26 14.11 11.24
C GLY A 225 -0.31 12.94 10.95
N GLU A 226 -0.78 11.74 11.23
CA GLU A 226 0.00 10.51 11.11
C GLU A 226 -0.40 9.72 9.85
N THR A 227 0.52 8.89 9.37
CA THR A 227 0.26 7.89 8.33
C THR A 227 -0.03 6.55 8.98
N TYR A 228 -1.04 5.85 8.50
CA TYR A 228 -1.50 4.58 9.05
C TYR A 228 -1.35 3.49 8.01
N SER A 229 -0.66 2.41 8.37
CA SER A 229 -0.47 1.24 7.51
C SER A 229 -1.33 0.07 7.99
N GLY A 230 -1.92 -0.65 7.03
CA GLY A 230 -2.79 -1.79 7.29
C GLY A 230 -4.27 -1.42 7.43
N SER A 231 -5.12 -2.43 7.23
CA SER A 231 -6.58 -2.27 7.32
C SER A 231 -7.04 -2.18 8.78
N HIS A 232 -8.09 -1.40 9.01
CA HIS A 232 -8.70 -1.22 10.31
C HIS A 232 -10.21 -1.42 10.19
N ASN A 233 -10.86 -1.82 11.29
CA ASN A 233 -12.31 -1.87 11.34
C ASN A 233 -12.92 -0.47 11.54
N LYS A 234 -14.22 -0.34 11.30
CA LYS A 234 -14.95 0.92 11.39
C LYS A 234 -14.71 1.67 12.71
N LYS A 235 -14.73 0.96 13.86
CA LYS A 235 -14.53 1.58 15.17
C LYS A 235 -13.15 2.22 15.30
N ALA A 236 -12.10 1.49 14.92
CA ALA A 236 -10.74 2.00 14.97
C ALA A 236 -10.54 3.19 14.04
N TRP A 237 -11.11 3.15 12.84
CA TRP A 237 -11.07 4.29 11.91
C TRP A 237 -11.78 5.51 12.45
N LEU A 238 -12.94 5.38 13.09
CA LEU A 238 -13.63 6.51 13.71
C LEU A 238 -12.78 7.17 14.80
N GLU A 239 -12.15 6.39 15.68
CA GLU A 239 -11.24 6.90 16.72
C GLU A 239 -10.04 7.64 16.11
N ILE A 240 -9.44 7.10 15.04
CA ILE A 240 -8.33 7.73 14.32
C ILE A 240 -8.78 9.04 13.67
N ILE A 241 -9.89 9.03 12.94
CA ILE A 241 -10.41 10.22 12.26
C ILE A 241 -10.73 11.33 13.25
N GLU A 242 -11.36 11.01 14.37
CA GLU A 242 -11.69 12.00 15.43
C GLU A 242 -10.41 12.59 16.03
N LYS A 243 -9.37 11.77 16.25
CA LYS A 243 -8.04 12.23 16.72
C LYS A 243 -7.40 13.19 15.72
N GLU A 244 -7.39 12.84 14.44
CA GLU A 244 -6.76 13.68 13.41
C GLU A 244 -7.58 14.95 13.14
N LEU A 245 -8.90 14.87 13.12
CA LEU A 245 -9.79 16.02 12.98
C LEU A 245 -9.58 17.05 14.11
N ALA A 246 -9.39 16.57 15.34
CA ALA A 246 -9.15 17.45 16.49
C ALA A 246 -7.83 18.24 16.38
N LYS A 247 -6.84 17.74 15.63
CA LYS A 247 -5.56 18.45 15.39
C LYS A 247 -5.73 19.63 14.43
N VAL A 248 -6.58 19.49 13.41
CA VAL A 248 -6.76 20.54 12.38
C VAL A 248 -7.79 21.60 12.75
N LYS A 249 -8.66 21.34 13.74
CA LYS A 249 -9.65 22.30 14.26
C LYS A 249 -9.10 23.23 15.35
N ARG A 250 -7.84 23.08 15.70
CA ARG A 250 -7.14 23.98 16.63
C ARG A 250 -6.54 25.14 15.85
#